data_bec17ba77f805d4b477fcdb6e9b13c3d
#
_entry.id   bec17ba77f805d4b477fcdb6e9b13c3d
#
_cell.length_a   1.000
_cell.length_b   1.000
_cell.length_c   1.000
_cell.angle_alpha   90.00
_cell.angle_beta   90.00
_cell.angle_gamma   90.00
#
_symmetry.space_group_name_H-M   'P 1'
#
loop_
_entity.id
_entity.type
_entity.pdbx_description
1 polymer ?
#
loop_
_entity_poly.entity_id
_entity_poly.type
_entity_poly.pdbx_seq_one_letter_code
_entity_poly.pdbx_strand_id
1 'polypeptide(L)'
;MNVNSQQELLTVEEDILKNFNQYVSNLPGDKTVQVIRKRAIELFKTTRLPSRKIESWHYTNLRTLLKSVSHFSPENNGQLVGGLLSESQVFSIENGKTLTHPEISDVTIKRLAEELEKESAKIDFVTSDEDFIGQLNTAFVTDGWLFHIPENTKLNVPIELQNIQMGGQSHTFSDIKMDKNSQAVFVEHQTGDDKETFISSIFSLNVAAYGEVTWILIRNRGFNSTQFGKFRAVLGQGAKLSLYVINIGSQLNRQEIDVELQGEESDFQLRVINLLSGQTHSDLTMTVRHIEEKSTSTEIVRNVVTDKAVGVFQGIIRVAQKAQKTDARMACNSLILSDDAEFNAKPELEIFADDVVCGHGATVANINCDHLFYLMARGIPFKTARALLIKGFVSELIDDIKQENIQTILENITGKWLEKNV
;
A
#
# COMPACT_ATOMS: atom_id res chain seq x y z
N MET A 1 -3.93 -43.61 -7.42
CA MET A 1 -2.66 -43.51 -6.67
C MET A 1 -2.33 -42.02 -6.53
N ASN A 2 -2.81 -41.42 -5.44
CA ASN A 2 -2.45 -40.02 -5.12
C ASN A 2 -1.10 -40.06 -4.39
N VAL A 3 -0.03 -39.82 -5.14
CA VAL A 3 1.25 -39.49 -4.54
C VAL A 3 1.15 -38.03 -4.10
N ASN A 4 0.75 -37.79 -2.85
CA ASN A 4 1.00 -36.54 -2.18
C ASN A 4 2.55 -36.40 -2.04
N SER A 5 3.20 -35.90 -3.08
CA SER A 5 4.55 -35.38 -2.93
C SER A 5 4.43 -34.13 -2.05
N GLN A 6 4.62 -34.29 -0.76
CA GLN A 6 4.89 -33.15 0.14
C GLN A 6 6.14 -32.48 -0.46
N GLN A 7 5.93 -31.41 -1.18
CA GLN A 7 7.01 -30.61 -1.74
C GLN A 7 7.79 -30.08 -0.54
N GLU A 8 9.09 -30.31 -0.48
CA GLU A 8 9.98 -29.80 0.61
C GLU A 8 9.81 -28.29 0.77
N LEU A 9 9.95 -27.83 2.01
CA LEU A 9 9.94 -26.40 2.33
C LEU A 9 11.13 -25.72 1.62
N LEU A 10 10.91 -24.50 1.15
CA LEU A 10 12.01 -23.65 0.75
C LEU A 10 12.73 -23.13 2.00
N THR A 11 14.02 -22.88 1.93
CA THR A 11 14.82 -22.34 3.05
C THR A 11 14.17 -21.10 3.66
N VAL A 12 13.64 -20.20 2.83
CA VAL A 12 12.95 -18.98 3.29
C VAL A 12 11.62 -19.30 4.01
N GLU A 13 10.90 -20.35 3.62
CA GLU A 13 9.69 -20.82 4.32
C GLU A 13 10.06 -21.41 5.68
N GLU A 14 11.16 -22.15 5.77
CA GLU A 14 11.73 -22.65 7.04
C GLU A 14 12.14 -21.51 7.96
N ASP A 15 12.78 -20.47 7.42
CA ASP A 15 13.18 -19.27 8.17
C ASP A 15 11.98 -18.53 8.76
N ILE A 16 10.89 -18.37 8.02
CA ILE A 16 9.63 -17.79 8.53
C ILE A 16 9.09 -18.62 9.71
N LEU A 17 9.03 -19.95 9.57
CA LEU A 17 8.54 -20.84 10.62
C LEU A 17 9.47 -20.83 11.85
N LYS A 18 10.78 -20.81 11.65
CA LYS A 18 11.78 -20.72 12.71
C LYS A 18 11.69 -19.39 13.46
N ASN A 19 11.56 -18.28 12.74
CA ASN A 19 11.35 -16.96 13.34
C ASN A 19 10.07 -16.94 14.19
N PHE A 20 8.98 -17.52 13.72
CA PHE A 20 7.76 -17.62 14.52
C PHE A 20 7.98 -18.36 15.82
N ASN A 21 8.54 -19.56 15.77
CA ASN A 21 8.79 -20.37 16.97
C ASN A 21 9.73 -19.68 17.97
N GLN A 22 10.69 -18.89 17.47
CA GLN A 22 11.64 -18.16 18.31
C GLN A 22 11.02 -16.96 19.00
N TYR A 23 10.10 -16.24 18.32
CA TYR A 23 9.63 -14.93 18.78
C TYR A 23 8.19 -14.90 19.28
N VAL A 24 7.37 -15.92 19.00
CA VAL A 24 5.93 -15.90 19.33
C VAL A 24 5.63 -15.63 20.80
N SER A 25 6.47 -16.11 21.72
CA SER A 25 6.31 -15.88 23.16
C SER A 25 6.57 -14.44 23.61
N ASN A 26 7.25 -13.64 22.76
CA ASN A 26 7.57 -12.25 23.03
C ASN A 26 6.66 -11.29 22.29
N LEU A 27 5.76 -11.80 21.42
CA LEU A 27 4.77 -10.99 20.72
C LEU A 27 3.61 -10.65 21.67
N PRO A 28 3.05 -9.41 21.58
CA PRO A 28 1.95 -8.98 22.43
C PRO A 28 0.68 -9.82 22.20
N GLY A 29 -0.11 -9.97 23.24
CA GLY A 29 -1.43 -10.59 23.19
C GLY A 29 -1.68 -11.68 24.22
N ASP A 30 -2.94 -11.78 24.63
CA ASP A 30 -3.44 -12.78 25.56
C ASP A 30 -3.41 -14.20 24.99
N LYS A 31 -3.94 -15.17 25.75
CA LYS A 31 -3.99 -16.59 25.31
C LYS A 31 -4.81 -16.76 24.03
N THR A 32 -5.87 -15.99 23.83
CA THR A 32 -6.73 -16.05 22.63
C THR A 32 -5.95 -15.58 21.41
N VAL A 33 -5.26 -14.46 21.52
CA VAL A 33 -4.40 -13.91 20.49
C VAL A 33 -3.31 -14.90 20.10
N GLN A 34 -2.68 -15.58 21.08
CA GLN A 34 -1.65 -16.60 20.81
C GLN A 34 -2.22 -17.81 20.02
N VAL A 35 -3.46 -18.20 20.25
CA VAL A 35 -4.14 -19.27 19.47
C VAL A 35 -4.33 -18.82 18.01
N ILE A 36 -4.78 -17.58 17.80
CA ILE A 36 -4.99 -17.03 16.46
C ILE A 36 -3.67 -16.95 15.69
N ARG A 37 -2.58 -16.48 16.31
CA ARG A 37 -1.24 -16.46 15.72
C ARG A 37 -0.77 -17.85 15.27
N LYS A 38 -0.96 -18.87 16.12
CA LYS A 38 -0.61 -20.25 15.78
C LYS A 38 -1.43 -20.78 14.62
N ARG A 39 -2.74 -20.45 14.57
CA ARG A 39 -3.58 -20.81 13.43
C ARG A 39 -3.09 -20.18 12.13
N ALA A 40 -2.72 -18.90 12.14
CA ALA A 40 -2.22 -18.19 10.96
C ALA A 40 -0.92 -18.81 10.43
N ILE A 41 0.04 -19.17 11.31
CA ILE A 41 1.28 -19.79 10.87
C ILE A 41 1.10 -21.24 10.39
N GLU A 42 0.16 -22.01 10.96
CA GLU A 42 -0.17 -23.35 10.45
C GLU A 42 -0.88 -23.28 9.10
N LEU A 43 -1.69 -22.24 8.85
CA LEU A 43 -2.28 -21.97 7.54
C LEU A 43 -1.15 -21.66 6.54
N PHE A 44 -0.22 -20.77 6.86
CA PHE A 44 0.96 -20.50 6.03
C PHE A 44 1.77 -21.77 5.73
N LYS A 45 1.98 -22.62 6.71
CA LYS A 45 2.69 -23.89 6.53
C LYS A 45 2.01 -24.82 5.52
N THR A 46 0.70 -24.69 5.35
CA THR A 46 -0.09 -25.46 4.38
C THR A 46 -0.10 -24.79 3.02
N THR A 47 -0.36 -23.48 2.96
CA THR A 47 -0.51 -22.70 1.72
C THR A 47 0.81 -22.35 1.08
N ARG A 48 1.87 -22.17 1.88
CA ARG A 48 3.22 -21.83 1.44
C ARG A 48 3.34 -20.42 0.86
N LEU A 49 4.55 -20.07 0.39
CA LEU A 49 4.76 -18.84 -0.36
C LEU A 49 3.96 -18.84 -1.67
N PRO A 50 3.26 -17.75 -1.97
CA PRO A 50 2.54 -17.61 -3.24
C PRO A 50 3.42 -17.83 -4.46
N SER A 51 2.87 -18.50 -5.45
CA SER A 51 3.52 -18.76 -6.72
C SER A 51 2.64 -18.27 -7.88
N ARG A 52 3.16 -18.34 -9.11
CA ARG A 52 2.42 -18.00 -10.35
C ARG A 52 1.13 -18.78 -10.56
N LYS A 53 0.87 -19.85 -9.78
CA LYS A 53 -0.37 -20.64 -9.86
C LYS A 53 -1.56 -19.91 -9.21
N ILE A 54 -1.30 -18.99 -8.28
CA ILE A 54 -2.31 -18.14 -7.67
C ILE A 54 -2.47 -16.92 -8.58
N GLU A 55 -3.68 -16.65 -9.04
CA GLU A 55 -3.95 -15.63 -10.04
C GLU A 55 -3.48 -14.23 -9.61
N SER A 56 -3.78 -13.83 -8.38
CA SER A 56 -3.34 -12.54 -7.82
C SER A 56 -1.82 -12.41 -7.64
N TRP A 57 -1.07 -13.52 -7.77
CA TRP A 57 0.39 -13.58 -7.66
C TRP A 57 1.08 -14.02 -8.95
N HIS A 58 0.34 -14.05 -10.07
CA HIS A 58 0.85 -14.57 -11.35
C HIS A 58 2.15 -13.90 -11.80
N TYR A 59 2.25 -12.59 -11.64
CA TYR A 59 3.43 -11.80 -12.04
C TYR A 59 4.45 -11.64 -10.91
N THR A 60 4.10 -12.03 -9.66
CA THR A 60 4.97 -11.87 -8.47
C THR A 60 5.15 -13.21 -7.77
N ASN A 61 6.05 -14.03 -8.29
CA ASN A 61 6.34 -15.35 -7.73
C ASN A 61 7.26 -15.25 -6.51
N LEU A 62 6.72 -15.25 -5.30
CA LEU A 62 7.51 -15.12 -4.08
C LEU A 62 8.48 -16.28 -3.86
N ARG A 63 8.20 -17.46 -4.38
CA ARG A 63 9.11 -18.62 -4.29
C ARG A 63 10.43 -18.40 -5.02
N THR A 64 10.49 -17.47 -5.96
CA THR A 64 11.70 -17.10 -6.70
C THR A 64 12.26 -15.74 -6.30
N LEU A 65 11.41 -14.79 -5.90
CA LEU A 65 11.80 -13.43 -5.57
C LEU A 65 12.25 -13.28 -4.13
N LEU A 66 11.60 -13.92 -3.17
CA LEU A 66 11.97 -13.86 -1.76
C LEU A 66 13.07 -14.90 -1.46
N LYS A 67 14.27 -14.42 -1.12
CA LYS A 67 15.43 -15.27 -0.89
C LYS A 67 15.75 -15.50 0.59
N SER A 68 15.44 -14.50 1.42
CA SER A 68 15.72 -14.49 2.85
C SER A 68 14.63 -13.70 3.58
N VAL A 69 14.53 -13.89 4.87
CA VAL A 69 13.76 -13.06 5.78
C VAL A 69 14.66 -12.61 6.93
N SER A 70 14.63 -11.32 7.20
CA SER A 70 15.42 -10.75 8.29
C SER A 70 14.89 -11.21 9.66
N HIS A 71 15.73 -11.22 10.67
CA HIS A 71 15.32 -11.44 12.06
C HIS A 71 14.62 -10.20 12.63
N PHE A 72 13.83 -10.37 13.69
CA PHE A 72 13.28 -9.23 14.38
C PHE A 72 14.38 -8.28 14.84
N SER A 73 14.22 -6.98 14.59
CA SER A 73 15.11 -5.97 15.13
C SER A 73 14.70 -5.67 16.58
N PRO A 74 15.55 -5.94 17.58
CA PRO A 74 15.16 -5.76 18.97
C PRO A 74 15.27 -4.31 19.45
N GLU A 75 15.99 -3.44 18.77
CA GLU A 75 16.34 -2.12 19.28
C GLU A 75 15.59 -0.99 18.56
N ASN A 76 14.87 -0.20 19.35
CA ASN A 76 14.40 1.13 18.94
C ASN A 76 15.43 2.14 19.44
N ASN A 77 15.87 3.02 18.55
CA ASN A 77 16.72 4.13 18.95
C ASN A 77 15.91 5.26 19.59
N GLY A 78 14.58 5.19 19.53
CA GLY A 78 13.66 6.18 20.09
C GLY A 78 13.78 7.57 19.45
N GLN A 79 14.41 7.63 18.27
CA GLN A 79 14.66 8.89 17.61
C GLN A 79 13.43 9.32 16.82
N LEU A 80 12.71 10.31 17.34
CA LEU A 80 11.63 10.95 16.62
C LEU A 80 12.19 11.60 15.35
N VAL A 81 11.70 11.19 14.20
CA VAL A 81 11.96 11.88 12.94
C VAL A 81 10.95 13.01 12.82
N GLY A 82 11.41 14.22 12.52
CA GLY A 82 10.52 15.35 12.31
C GLY A 82 9.50 15.06 11.21
N GLY A 83 8.32 15.68 11.32
CA GLY A 83 7.26 15.50 10.32
C GLY A 83 7.70 15.98 8.93
N LEU A 84 7.16 15.35 7.89
CA LEU A 84 7.28 15.83 6.50
C LEU A 84 6.59 17.17 6.34
N LEU A 85 5.49 17.36 7.06
CA LEU A 85 4.70 18.59 7.10
C LEU A 85 4.99 19.33 8.39
N SER A 86 5.21 20.65 8.29
CA SER A 86 5.51 21.50 9.45
C SER A 86 4.37 21.58 10.47
N GLU A 87 3.14 21.30 10.05
CA GLU A 87 1.93 21.44 10.89
C GLU A 87 1.19 20.11 11.11
N SER A 88 1.84 18.95 10.85
CA SER A 88 1.22 17.64 11.08
C SER A 88 1.29 17.19 12.53
N GLN A 89 0.32 16.36 12.93
CA GLN A 89 0.37 15.57 14.16
C GLN A 89 1.05 14.24 13.87
N VAL A 90 2.27 14.03 14.37
CA VAL A 90 3.13 12.90 14.01
C VAL A 90 2.93 11.72 14.94
N PHE A 91 2.62 10.55 14.35
CA PHE A 91 2.47 9.27 15.02
C PHE A 91 3.47 8.29 14.42
N SER A 92 4.50 7.93 15.17
CA SER A 92 5.60 7.13 14.66
C SER A 92 5.53 5.69 15.15
N ILE A 93 5.88 4.76 14.24
CA ILE A 93 6.20 3.37 14.53
C ILE A 93 7.64 3.17 14.08
N GLU A 94 8.53 2.78 15.00
CA GLU A 94 9.91 2.44 14.68
C GLU A 94 10.15 0.95 14.94
N ASN A 95 10.67 0.23 13.94
CA ASN A 95 10.94 -1.20 14.02
C ASN A 95 9.76 -2.02 14.59
N GLY A 96 8.55 -1.68 14.17
CA GLY A 96 7.31 -2.35 14.58
C GLY A 96 6.79 -2.01 15.96
N LYS A 97 7.26 -0.95 16.61
CA LYS A 97 6.77 -0.48 17.92
C LYS A 97 6.37 0.99 17.84
N THR A 98 5.20 1.32 18.37
CA THR A 98 4.73 2.70 18.47
C THR A 98 5.57 3.50 19.46
N LEU A 99 5.84 4.74 19.12
CA LEU A 99 6.51 5.70 20.00
C LEU A 99 5.47 6.56 20.77
N THR A 100 5.95 7.53 21.56
CA THR A 100 5.07 8.55 22.15
C THR A 100 4.36 9.35 21.07
N HIS A 101 3.12 9.72 21.32
CA HIS A 101 2.27 10.41 20.35
C HIS A 101 1.61 11.66 20.95
N PRO A 102 1.22 12.63 20.12
CA PRO A 102 0.40 13.74 20.56
C PRO A 102 -1.03 13.30 20.90
N GLU A 103 -1.71 14.06 21.71
CA GLU A 103 -3.16 13.95 21.88
C GLU A 103 -3.85 14.86 20.86
N ILE A 104 -4.97 14.37 20.31
CA ILE A 104 -5.85 15.16 19.42
C ILE A 104 -7.20 15.27 20.11
N SER A 105 -7.67 16.49 20.31
CA SER A 105 -8.98 16.72 20.93
C SER A 105 -10.07 15.95 20.21
N ASP A 106 -10.95 15.33 20.99
CA ASP A 106 -12.11 14.57 20.53
C ASP A 106 -11.80 13.30 19.71
N VAL A 107 -10.53 12.96 19.48
CA VAL A 107 -10.12 11.74 18.81
C VAL A 107 -9.64 10.71 19.83
N THR A 108 -10.21 9.50 19.77
CA THR A 108 -9.69 8.39 20.59
C THR A 108 -8.53 7.73 19.87
N ILE A 109 -7.38 7.63 20.53
CA ILE A 109 -6.17 7.04 19.99
C ILE A 109 -5.69 5.96 20.96
N LYS A 110 -5.38 4.77 20.45
CA LYS A 110 -4.89 3.65 21.24
C LYS A 110 -3.76 2.94 20.52
N ARG A 111 -2.91 2.30 21.29
CA ARG A 111 -1.86 1.41 20.76
C ARG A 111 -2.42 0.00 20.61
N LEU A 112 -2.16 -0.61 19.46
CA LEU A 112 -2.63 -1.97 19.19
C LEU A 112 -2.06 -2.98 20.21
N ALA A 113 -0.77 -2.87 20.54
CA ALA A 113 -0.13 -3.79 21.50
C ALA A 113 -0.86 -3.84 22.84
N GLU A 114 -1.35 -2.69 23.34
CA GLU A 114 -2.12 -2.60 24.60
C GLU A 114 -3.52 -3.23 24.47
N GLU A 115 -4.16 -3.10 23.30
CA GLU A 115 -5.46 -3.71 23.06
C GLU A 115 -5.36 -5.24 22.89
N LEU A 116 -4.24 -5.75 22.34
CA LEU A 116 -4.00 -7.19 22.18
C LEU A 116 -3.88 -7.94 23.51
N GLU A 117 -3.48 -7.28 24.59
CA GLU A 117 -3.43 -7.87 25.93
C GLU A 117 -4.81 -8.03 26.60
N LYS A 118 -5.87 -7.49 25.99
CA LYS A 118 -7.24 -7.56 26.53
C LYS A 118 -7.95 -8.82 26.04
N GLU A 119 -8.75 -9.45 26.90
CA GLU A 119 -9.45 -10.72 26.65
C GLU A 119 -10.36 -10.76 25.41
N SER A 120 -10.66 -9.69 24.76
CA SER A 120 -11.55 -9.65 23.58
C SER A 120 -10.85 -9.20 22.30
N ALA A 121 -9.53 -9.15 22.28
CA ALA A 121 -8.77 -8.67 21.14
C ALA A 121 -8.98 -9.54 19.89
N LYS A 122 -9.19 -8.91 18.75
CA LYS A 122 -9.31 -9.56 17.44
C LYS A 122 -8.14 -9.16 16.57
N ILE A 123 -7.39 -10.14 16.09
CA ILE A 123 -6.24 -9.93 15.20
C ILE A 123 -6.30 -10.78 13.92
N ASP A 124 -7.43 -11.36 13.61
CA ASP A 124 -7.54 -12.18 12.41
C ASP A 124 -7.71 -11.27 11.19
N PHE A 125 -6.59 -11.06 10.48
CA PHE A 125 -6.52 -10.22 9.27
C PHE A 125 -6.59 -11.04 7.98
N VAL A 126 -6.69 -12.35 8.09
CA VAL A 126 -6.77 -13.27 6.96
C VAL A 126 -8.14 -13.17 6.30
N THR A 127 -8.18 -12.96 4.99
CA THR A 127 -9.42 -12.85 4.19
C THR A 127 -9.72 -14.11 3.39
N SER A 128 -8.69 -14.90 3.08
CA SER A 128 -8.80 -16.18 2.35
C SER A 128 -7.56 -17.03 2.63
N ASP A 129 -7.61 -18.30 2.26
CA ASP A 129 -6.46 -19.20 2.38
C ASP A 129 -5.25 -18.75 1.54
N GLU A 130 -5.48 -17.95 0.50
CA GLU A 130 -4.43 -17.40 -0.37
C GLU A 130 -3.88 -16.03 0.12
N ASP A 131 -4.42 -15.49 1.22
CA ASP A 131 -4.03 -14.19 1.77
C ASP A 131 -2.71 -14.28 2.56
N PHE A 132 -1.60 -14.37 1.85
CA PHE A 132 -0.26 -14.43 2.45
C PHE A 132 0.04 -13.24 3.36
N ILE A 133 -0.33 -12.01 2.96
CA ILE A 133 -0.06 -10.80 3.76
C ILE A 133 -0.86 -10.83 5.06
N GLY A 134 -2.13 -11.23 5.00
CA GLY A 134 -2.97 -11.42 6.19
C GLY A 134 -2.43 -12.50 7.13
N GLN A 135 -2.01 -13.67 6.60
CA GLN A 135 -1.41 -14.74 7.37
C GLN A 135 -0.14 -14.28 8.10
N LEU A 136 0.77 -13.63 7.36
CA LEU A 136 2.02 -13.13 7.90
C LEU A 136 1.78 -12.08 9.00
N ASN A 137 0.91 -11.11 8.72
CA ASN A 137 0.60 -10.05 9.68
C ASN A 137 -0.12 -10.61 10.92
N THR A 138 -1.12 -11.48 10.76
CA THR A 138 -1.81 -12.13 11.90
C THR A 138 -0.83 -12.93 12.78
N ALA A 139 0.12 -13.64 12.17
CA ALA A 139 1.11 -14.41 12.92
C ALA A 139 2.07 -13.51 13.72
N PHE A 140 2.53 -12.40 13.14
CA PHE A 140 3.68 -11.67 13.63
C PHE A 140 3.42 -10.23 14.11
N VAL A 141 2.22 -9.68 13.96
CA VAL A 141 1.93 -8.28 14.30
C VAL A 141 2.41 -7.93 15.70
N THR A 142 3.14 -6.81 15.78
CA THR A 142 3.72 -6.32 17.03
C THR A 142 2.95 -5.14 17.59
N ASP A 143 2.63 -4.14 16.78
CA ASP A 143 1.96 -2.92 17.24
C ASP A 143 1.29 -2.19 16.06
N GLY A 144 0.67 -1.05 16.35
CA GLY A 144 0.03 -0.14 15.42
C GLY A 144 -0.85 0.88 16.11
N TRP A 145 -1.57 1.66 15.33
CA TRP A 145 -2.42 2.72 15.81
C TRP A 145 -3.89 2.40 15.57
N LEU A 146 -4.72 2.63 16.57
CA LEU A 146 -6.18 2.52 16.49
C LEU A 146 -6.76 3.91 16.70
N PHE A 147 -7.39 4.47 15.67
CA PHE A 147 -8.04 5.78 15.69
C PHE A 147 -9.55 5.63 15.65
N HIS A 148 -10.23 6.44 16.45
CA HIS A 148 -11.66 6.67 16.31
C HIS A 148 -11.92 8.17 16.25
N ILE A 149 -12.40 8.63 15.09
CA ILE A 149 -12.74 10.03 14.81
C ILE A 149 -14.26 10.16 14.90
N PRO A 150 -14.80 10.88 15.89
CA PRO A 150 -16.23 10.97 16.14
C PRO A 150 -17.00 11.72 15.06
N GLU A 151 -18.30 11.58 15.12
CA GLU A 151 -19.24 12.25 14.23
C GLU A 151 -19.07 13.78 14.22
N ASN A 152 -19.16 14.37 13.01
CA ASN A 152 -19.03 15.80 12.76
C ASN A 152 -17.65 16.42 13.09
N THR A 153 -16.63 15.59 13.31
CA THR A 153 -15.25 16.03 13.59
C THR A 153 -14.54 16.38 12.28
N LYS A 154 -13.97 17.56 12.17
CA LYS A 154 -13.13 18.00 11.06
C LYS A 154 -11.73 18.28 11.55
N LEU A 155 -10.78 17.43 11.16
CA LEU A 155 -9.38 17.62 11.53
C LEU A 155 -8.73 18.61 10.56
N ASN A 156 -8.40 19.81 11.07
CA ASN A 156 -7.80 20.87 10.26
C ASN A 156 -6.29 20.65 10.02
N VAL A 157 -5.65 19.79 10.84
CA VAL A 157 -4.23 19.48 10.78
C VAL A 157 -4.08 18.03 10.33
N PRO A 158 -3.21 17.75 9.35
CA PRO A 158 -2.97 16.38 8.88
C PRO A 158 -2.42 15.48 10.01
N ILE A 159 -2.84 14.21 10.00
CA ILE A 159 -2.23 13.16 10.81
C ILE A 159 -1.12 12.51 9.98
N GLU A 160 0.12 12.59 10.45
CA GLU A 160 1.25 11.95 9.81
C GLU A 160 1.61 10.65 10.51
N LEU A 161 1.45 9.53 9.78
CA LEU A 161 1.76 8.19 10.24
C LEU A 161 3.14 7.78 9.71
N GLN A 162 4.16 7.84 10.55
CA GLN A 162 5.52 7.43 10.17
C GLN A 162 5.75 5.96 10.50
N ASN A 163 6.17 5.18 9.51
CA ASN A 163 6.61 3.81 9.68
C ASN A 163 8.08 3.70 9.29
N ILE A 164 8.96 3.70 10.31
CA ILE A 164 10.41 3.77 10.18
C ILE A 164 11.00 2.38 10.43
N GLN A 165 11.79 1.86 9.50
CA GLN A 165 12.44 0.56 9.63
C GLN A 165 13.94 0.67 9.41
N MET A 166 14.71 0.33 10.46
CA MET A 166 16.17 0.42 10.48
C MET A 166 16.80 -0.98 10.48
N GLY A 167 16.59 -1.72 9.37
CA GLY A 167 16.96 -3.14 9.25
C GLY A 167 16.02 -4.09 10.00
N GLY A 168 16.13 -5.39 9.75
CA GLY A 168 15.34 -6.42 10.42
C GLY A 168 13.91 -6.56 9.92
N GLN A 169 13.02 -7.20 10.72
CA GLN A 169 11.62 -7.37 10.34
C GLN A 169 10.67 -6.69 11.31
N SER A 170 9.52 -6.26 10.77
CA SER A 170 8.39 -5.76 11.54
C SER A 170 7.06 -6.01 10.85
N HIS A 171 6.02 -6.14 11.67
CA HIS A 171 4.65 -6.40 11.20
C HIS A 171 3.70 -5.50 11.99
N THR A 172 2.96 -4.65 11.28
CA THR A 172 2.11 -3.63 11.89
C THR A 172 0.69 -3.69 11.38
N PHE A 173 -0.26 -3.32 12.22
CA PHE A 173 -1.64 -3.15 11.84
C PHE A 173 -2.19 -1.86 12.44
N SER A 174 -2.86 -1.06 11.63
CA SER A 174 -3.57 0.13 12.10
C SER A 174 -5.02 0.14 11.61
N ASP A 175 -5.94 0.56 12.47
CA ASP A 175 -7.37 0.65 12.18
C ASP A 175 -7.88 2.06 12.44
N ILE A 176 -8.54 2.63 11.46
CA ILE A 176 -9.10 3.96 11.52
C ILE A 176 -10.60 3.89 11.30
N LYS A 177 -11.36 4.33 12.30
CA LYS A 177 -12.82 4.44 12.25
C LYS A 177 -13.21 5.90 12.22
N MET A 178 -13.93 6.28 11.19
CA MET A 178 -14.46 7.63 11.02
C MET A 178 -15.98 7.58 11.04
N ASP A 179 -16.58 8.25 12.01
CA ASP A 179 -18.02 8.37 12.11
C ASP A 179 -18.59 9.36 11.09
N LYS A 180 -19.90 9.53 11.05
CA LYS A 180 -20.61 10.34 10.05
C LYS A 180 -20.10 11.78 10.00
N ASN A 181 -20.09 12.35 8.79
CA ASN A 181 -19.71 13.75 8.52
C ASN A 181 -18.31 14.15 9.03
N SER A 182 -17.43 13.19 9.32
CA SER A 182 -16.07 13.47 9.75
C SER A 182 -15.13 13.69 8.56
N GLN A 183 -14.07 14.50 8.76
CA GLN A 183 -13.08 14.80 7.72
C GLN A 183 -11.67 14.71 8.28
N ALA A 184 -10.76 14.06 7.54
CA ALA A 184 -9.36 13.94 7.92
C ALA A 184 -8.43 13.84 6.71
N VAL A 185 -7.19 14.30 6.90
CA VAL A 185 -6.07 14.07 5.98
C VAL A 185 -5.03 13.22 6.69
N PHE A 186 -4.67 12.09 6.10
CA PHE A 186 -3.60 11.22 6.57
C PHE A 186 -2.43 11.27 5.58
N VAL A 187 -1.22 11.39 6.13
CA VAL A 187 0.02 11.23 5.37
C VAL A 187 0.79 10.07 5.97
N GLU A 188 0.83 8.95 5.27
CA GLU A 188 1.59 7.79 5.68
C GLU A 188 2.97 7.82 5.01
N HIS A 189 4.02 7.90 5.82
CA HIS A 189 5.40 7.91 5.36
C HIS A 189 6.12 6.64 5.80
N GLN A 190 6.40 5.76 4.85
CA GLN A 190 7.18 4.54 5.04
C GLN A 190 8.62 4.78 4.61
N THR A 191 9.54 4.81 5.57
CA THR A 191 10.97 5.14 5.36
C THR A 191 11.88 4.23 6.17
N GLY A 192 13.18 4.33 5.99
CA GLY A 192 14.18 3.55 6.72
C GLY A 192 15.57 3.70 6.12
N ASP A 193 16.51 2.88 6.62
CA ASP A 193 17.85 2.77 6.06
C ASP A 193 17.91 1.76 4.88
N ASP A 194 19.10 1.54 4.33
CA ASP A 194 19.31 0.64 3.21
C ASP A 194 19.71 -0.79 3.62
N LYS A 195 19.54 -1.14 4.92
CA LYS A 195 19.74 -2.51 5.39
C LYS A 195 18.63 -3.44 4.92
N GLU A 196 18.91 -4.73 4.94
CA GLU A 196 17.91 -5.74 4.63
C GLU A 196 16.75 -5.69 5.61
N THR A 197 15.52 -5.62 5.07
CA THR A 197 14.29 -5.58 5.87
C THR A 197 13.23 -6.51 5.31
N PHE A 198 12.38 -7.03 6.21
CA PHE A 198 11.21 -7.83 5.86
C PHE A 198 9.99 -7.31 6.62
N ILE A 199 9.08 -6.65 5.92
CA ILE A 199 8.04 -5.84 6.54
C ILE A 199 6.66 -6.23 6.00
N SER A 200 5.67 -6.33 6.90
CA SER A 200 4.27 -6.25 6.49
C SER A 200 3.54 -5.15 7.25
N SER A 201 2.67 -4.41 6.55
CA SER A 201 1.80 -3.41 7.17
C SER A 201 0.39 -3.52 6.61
N ILE A 202 -0.61 -3.54 7.49
CA ILE A 202 -2.02 -3.55 7.12
C ILE A 202 -2.68 -2.30 7.70
N PHE A 203 -3.39 -1.56 6.84
CA PHE A 203 -4.28 -0.47 7.23
C PHE A 203 -5.72 -0.85 6.92
N SER A 204 -6.59 -0.64 7.89
CA SER A 204 -8.04 -0.76 7.78
C SER A 204 -8.67 0.60 7.99
N LEU A 205 -9.52 1.04 7.07
CA LEU A 205 -10.22 2.32 7.12
C LEU A 205 -11.72 2.09 6.96
N ASN A 206 -12.49 2.54 7.93
CA ASN A 206 -13.95 2.54 7.83
C ASN A 206 -14.45 3.98 7.86
N VAL A 207 -15.09 4.42 6.78
CA VAL A 207 -15.63 5.77 6.63
C VAL A 207 -17.14 5.69 6.61
N ALA A 208 -17.79 6.13 7.70
CA ALA A 208 -19.23 6.18 7.79
C ALA A 208 -19.85 7.24 6.84
N ALA A 209 -21.17 7.34 6.83
CA ALA A 209 -21.89 8.18 5.87
C ALA A 209 -21.38 9.63 5.85
N TYR A 210 -21.16 10.15 4.62
CA TYR A 210 -20.70 11.50 4.35
C TYR A 210 -19.35 11.88 4.97
N GLY A 211 -18.55 10.89 5.40
CA GLY A 211 -17.17 11.11 5.81
C GLY A 211 -16.27 11.38 4.59
N GLU A 212 -15.24 12.18 4.75
CA GLU A 212 -14.29 12.53 3.69
C GLU A 212 -12.86 12.32 4.17
N VAL A 213 -12.08 11.53 3.40
CA VAL A 213 -10.69 11.20 3.70
C VAL A 213 -9.81 11.48 2.51
N THR A 214 -8.70 12.17 2.75
CA THR A 214 -7.55 12.18 1.85
C THR A 214 -6.43 11.38 2.51
N TRP A 215 -5.94 10.35 1.82
CA TRP A 215 -4.83 9.51 2.30
C TRP A 215 -3.68 9.56 1.31
N ILE A 216 -2.50 9.96 1.77
CA ILE A 216 -1.29 10.00 0.98
C ILE A 216 -0.29 8.98 1.55
N LEU A 217 -0.01 7.93 0.79
CA LEU A 217 0.96 6.89 1.13
C LEU A 217 2.27 7.12 0.35
N ILE A 218 3.33 7.46 1.07
CA ILE A 218 4.68 7.65 0.52
C ILE A 218 5.54 6.46 0.95
N ARG A 219 5.97 5.64 0.00
CA ARG A 219 6.81 4.47 0.22
C ARG A 219 8.20 4.73 -0.35
N ASN A 220 9.12 5.09 0.53
CA ASN A 220 10.49 5.47 0.19
C ASN A 220 11.49 4.76 1.12
N ARG A 221 11.52 3.42 1.04
CA ARG A 221 12.49 2.61 1.79
C ARG A 221 13.73 2.32 0.94
N GLY A 222 14.82 1.91 1.60
CA GLY A 222 16.05 1.53 0.94
C GLY A 222 15.91 0.35 -0.04
N PHE A 223 16.84 0.23 -0.99
CA PHE A 223 16.77 -0.76 -2.07
C PHE A 223 16.92 -2.21 -1.61
N ASN A 224 17.35 -2.48 -0.36
CA ASN A 224 17.42 -3.83 0.21
C ASN A 224 16.15 -4.20 1.00
N SER A 225 15.08 -3.41 0.88
CA SER A 225 13.84 -3.62 1.60
C SER A 225 12.89 -4.55 0.85
N THR A 226 12.35 -5.55 1.57
CA THR A 226 11.19 -6.35 1.15
C THR A 226 9.97 -5.90 1.96
N GLN A 227 8.92 -5.46 1.29
CA GLN A 227 7.73 -4.95 1.98
C GLN A 227 6.42 -5.39 1.33
N PHE A 228 5.49 -5.80 2.19
CA PHE A 228 4.13 -6.18 1.85
C PHE A 228 3.15 -5.24 2.54
N GLY A 229 2.33 -4.55 1.76
CA GLY A 229 1.32 -3.64 2.27
C GLY A 229 -0.09 -4.10 1.90
N LYS A 230 -1.05 -3.86 2.78
CA LYS A 230 -2.48 -4.02 2.48
C LYS A 230 -3.24 -2.81 3.01
N PHE A 231 -4.00 -2.16 2.15
CA PHE A 231 -4.90 -1.07 2.49
C PHE A 231 -6.32 -1.53 2.21
N ARG A 232 -7.15 -1.57 3.24
CA ARG A 232 -8.56 -1.93 3.14
C ARG A 232 -9.40 -0.73 3.50
N ALA A 233 -10.44 -0.44 2.70
CA ALA A 233 -11.38 0.62 3.01
C ALA A 233 -12.82 0.17 2.78
N VAL A 234 -13.71 0.62 3.66
CA VAL A 234 -15.16 0.48 3.52
C VAL A 234 -15.78 1.86 3.55
N LEU A 235 -16.53 2.21 2.50
CA LEU A 235 -17.17 3.51 2.34
C LEU A 235 -18.68 3.41 2.48
N GLY A 236 -19.23 4.15 3.45
CA GLY A 236 -20.66 4.30 3.67
C GLY A 236 -21.31 5.28 2.67
N GLN A 237 -22.60 5.58 2.87
CA GLN A 237 -23.39 6.46 2.02
C GLN A 237 -22.72 7.83 1.84
N GLY A 238 -22.50 8.27 0.60
CA GLY A 238 -21.91 9.56 0.26
C GLY A 238 -20.49 9.76 0.80
N ALA A 239 -19.85 8.70 1.33
CA ALA A 239 -18.47 8.78 1.82
C ALA A 239 -17.48 8.93 0.67
N LYS A 240 -16.39 9.67 0.91
CA LYS A 240 -15.37 9.95 -0.09
C LYS A 240 -13.98 9.56 0.41
N LEU A 241 -13.25 8.82 -0.43
CA LEU A 241 -11.84 8.49 -0.20
C LEU A 241 -11.00 8.88 -1.42
N SER A 242 -10.04 9.78 -1.20
CA SER A 242 -8.96 10.05 -2.17
C SER A 242 -7.67 9.44 -1.66
N LEU A 243 -7.19 8.38 -2.32
CA LEU A 243 -5.98 7.66 -1.97
C LEU A 243 -4.87 7.94 -3.00
N TYR A 244 -3.78 8.53 -2.53
CA TYR A 244 -2.58 8.79 -3.32
C TYR A 244 -1.46 7.88 -2.86
N VAL A 245 -0.82 7.18 -3.78
CA VAL A 245 0.28 6.25 -3.49
C VAL A 245 1.51 6.59 -4.31
N ILE A 246 2.63 6.84 -3.66
CA ILE A 246 3.90 7.10 -4.30
C ILE A 246 4.90 6.03 -3.86
N ASN A 247 5.34 5.21 -4.82
CA ASN A 247 6.31 4.14 -4.57
C ASN A 247 7.67 4.50 -5.17
N ILE A 248 8.70 4.50 -4.31
CA ILE A 248 10.08 4.76 -4.67
C ILE A 248 10.98 3.84 -3.84
N GLY A 249 11.91 3.18 -4.47
CA GLY A 249 12.83 2.27 -3.76
C GLY A 249 12.27 0.88 -3.54
N SER A 250 12.86 0.17 -2.57
CA SER A 250 12.62 -1.25 -2.23
C SER A 250 13.14 -2.23 -3.29
N GLN A 251 13.60 -3.39 -2.85
CA GLN A 251 13.95 -4.50 -3.73
C GLN A 251 12.68 -5.23 -4.19
N LEU A 252 11.82 -5.57 -3.24
CA LEU A 252 10.55 -6.21 -3.48
C LEU A 252 9.45 -5.45 -2.74
N ASN A 253 8.50 -4.93 -3.48
CA ASN A 253 7.39 -4.18 -2.96
C ASN A 253 6.07 -4.75 -3.52
N ARG A 254 5.15 -5.13 -2.64
CA ARG A 254 3.77 -5.42 -3.04
C ARG A 254 2.80 -4.63 -2.19
N GLN A 255 1.89 -3.93 -2.85
CA GLN A 255 0.78 -3.21 -2.23
C GLN A 255 -0.54 -3.80 -2.71
N GLU A 256 -1.34 -4.29 -1.79
CA GLU A 256 -2.73 -4.66 -2.04
C GLU A 256 -3.65 -3.52 -1.60
N ILE A 257 -4.63 -3.17 -2.44
CA ILE A 257 -5.67 -2.17 -2.15
C ILE A 257 -7.01 -2.84 -2.35
N ASP A 258 -7.83 -2.87 -1.31
CA ASP A 258 -9.15 -3.49 -1.31
C ASP A 258 -10.18 -2.47 -0.80
N VAL A 259 -11.06 -1.99 -1.69
CA VAL A 259 -12.04 -0.95 -1.37
C VAL A 259 -13.45 -1.44 -1.66
N GLU A 260 -14.33 -1.30 -0.67
CA GLU A 260 -15.76 -1.60 -0.82
C GLU A 260 -16.60 -0.33 -0.70
N LEU A 261 -17.35 -0.01 -1.75
CA LEU A 261 -18.33 1.07 -1.79
C LEU A 261 -19.69 0.50 -1.37
N GLN A 262 -19.92 0.47 -0.04
CA GLN A 262 -21.10 -0.15 0.58
C GLN A 262 -22.29 0.81 0.74
N GLY A 263 -22.11 2.10 0.41
CA GLY A 263 -23.18 3.10 0.49
C GLY A 263 -23.48 3.72 -0.86
N GLU A 264 -24.75 4.13 -1.07
CA GLU A 264 -25.13 4.93 -2.24
C GLU A 264 -24.27 6.20 -2.34
N GLU A 265 -23.97 6.64 -3.55
CA GLU A 265 -23.26 7.90 -3.84
C GLU A 265 -21.85 7.97 -3.21
N SER A 266 -21.28 6.86 -2.80
CA SER A 266 -19.89 6.81 -2.35
C SER A 266 -18.91 7.02 -3.50
N ASP A 267 -17.78 7.69 -3.23
CA ASP A 267 -16.76 8.04 -4.23
C ASP A 267 -15.36 7.58 -3.80
N PHE A 268 -14.68 6.88 -4.69
CA PHE A 268 -13.31 6.45 -4.49
C PHE A 268 -12.41 6.98 -5.60
N GLN A 269 -11.31 7.62 -5.23
CA GLN A 269 -10.29 8.07 -6.15
C GLN A 269 -8.94 7.50 -5.76
N LEU A 270 -8.28 6.81 -6.70
CA LEU A 270 -6.93 6.32 -6.55
C LEU A 270 -5.99 7.00 -7.55
N ARG A 271 -4.87 7.50 -7.05
CA ARG A 271 -3.78 8.06 -7.85
C ARG A 271 -2.47 7.38 -7.43
N VAL A 272 -1.82 6.71 -8.35
CA VAL A 272 -0.57 5.99 -8.06
C VAL A 272 0.56 6.46 -8.96
N ILE A 273 1.69 6.77 -8.36
CA ILE A 273 2.95 7.06 -9.04
C ILE A 273 3.97 6.02 -8.60
N ASN A 274 4.42 5.19 -9.54
CA ASN A 274 5.50 4.24 -9.34
C ASN A 274 6.76 4.74 -10.07
N LEU A 275 7.83 4.99 -9.32
CA LEU A 275 9.15 5.39 -9.84
C LEU A 275 10.13 4.26 -9.56
N LEU A 276 10.37 3.41 -10.56
CA LEU A 276 11.06 2.14 -10.41
C LEU A 276 12.41 2.16 -11.13
N SER A 277 13.48 1.81 -10.43
CA SER A 277 14.85 1.77 -10.97
C SER A 277 15.65 0.60 -10.37
N GLY A 278 16.85 0.37 -10.89
CA GLY A 278 17.74 -0.70 -10.46
C GLY A 278 17.16 -2.09 -10.74
N GLN A 279 16.96 -2.89 -9.71
CA GLN A 279 16.40 -4.25 -9.79
C GLN A 279 15.09 -4.36 -8.98
N THR A 280 14.43 -3.25 -8.74
CA THR A 280 13.17 -3.20 -7.98
C THR A 280 12.09 -4.04 -8.67
N HIS A 281 11.41 -4.90 -7.91
CA HIS A 281 10.17 -5.53 -8.30
C HIS A 281 9.02 -4.90 -7.50
N SER A 282 8.12 -4.17 -8.17
CA SER A 282 6.99 -3.49 -7.52
C SER A 282 5.67 -3.96 -8.11
N ASP A 283 4.78 -4.46 -7.24
CA ASP A 283 3.47 -5.01 -7.59
C ASP A 283 2.37 -4.23 -6.85
N LEU A 284 1.46 -3.64 -7.62
CA LEU A 284 0.22 -3.06 -7.15
C LEU A 284 -0.95 -3.94 -7.57
N THR A 285 -1.61 -4.56 -6.60
CA THR A 285 -2.83 -5.35 -6.83
C THR A 285 -4.02 -4.67 -6.18
N MET A 286 -5.07 -4.39 -6.95
CA MET A 286 -6.22 -3.61 -6.48
C MET A 286 -7.52 -4.36 -6.77
N THR A 287 -8.45 -4.29 -5.81
CA THR A 287 -9.85 -4.71 -6.00
C THR A 287 -10.77 -3.60 -5.49
N VAL A 288 -11.64 -3.11 -6.38
CA VAL A 288 -12.70 -2.14 -6.04
C VAL A 288 -14.05 -2.80 -6.24
N ARG A 289 -14.88 -2.81 -5.18
CA ARG A 289 -16.21 -3.42 -5.21
C ARG A 289 -17.29 -2.36 -5.05
N HIS A 290 -18.06 -2.14 -6.10
CA HIS A 290 -19.26 -1.33 -6.08
C HIS A 290 -20.44 -2.21 -5.64
N ILE A 291 -20.97 -1.94 -4.44
CA ILE A 291 -22.02 -2.75 -3.82
C ILE A 291 -23.38 -2.05 -3.93
N GLU A 292 -23.45 -0.73 -3.79
CA GLU A 292 -24.68 0.07 -3.82
C GLU A 292 -24.73 1.00 -5.03
N GLU A 293 -25.91 1.54 -5.30
CA GLU A 293 -26.21 2.37 -6.48
C GLU A 293 -25.43 3.69 -6.49
N LYS A 294 -25.23 4.25 -7.69
CA LYS A 294 -24.67 5.59 -7.95
C LYS A 294 -23.29 5.81 -7.36
N SER A 295 -22.59 4.76 -7.00
CA SER A 295 -21.21 4.86 -6.53
C SER A 295 -20.26 5.16 -7.69
N THR A 296 -19.19 5.90 -7.41
CA THR A 296 -18.20 6.29 -8.43
C THR A 296 -16.80 5.87 -8.03
N SER A 297 -15.98 5.50 -9.02
CA SER A 297 -14.56 5.30 -8.79
C SER A 297 -13.69 5.73 -9.97
N THR A 298 -12.50 6.26 -9.67
CA THR A 298 -11.52 6.63 -10.70
C THR A 298 -10.11 6.26 -10.24
N GLU A 299 -9.49 5.30 -10.93
CA GLU A 299 -8.16 4.80 -10.62
C GLU A 299 -7.18 5.16 -11.73
N ILE A 300 -6.18 5.97 -11.41
CA ILE A 300 -5.15 6.38 -12.36
C ILE A 300 -3.78 5.97 -11.83
N VAL A 301 -3.08 5.14 -12.60
CA VAL A 301 -1.75 4.64 -12.27
C VAL A 301 -0.75 5.12 -13.32
N ARG A 302 0.31 5.80 -12.88
CA ARG A 302 1.44 6.24 -13.70
C ARG A 302 2.70 5.52 -13.25
N ASN A 303 3.38 4.89 -14.19
CA ASN A 303 4.58 4.12 -13.91
C ASN A 303 5.75 4.63 -14.75
N VAL A 304 6.89 4.82 -14.13
CA VAL A 304 8.16 5.12 -14.79
C VAL A 304 9.13 4.02 -14.40
N VAL A 305 9.60 3.25 -15.39
CA VAL A 305 10.41 2.06 -15.14
C VAL A 305 11.71 2.14 -15.92
N THR A 306 12.83 2.01 -15.23
CA THR A 306 14.17 2.09 -15.83
C THR A 306 15.08 0.97 -15.32
N ASP A 307 16.28 0.85 -15.88
CA ASP A 307 17.29 -0.17 -15.61
C ASP A 307 16.74 -1.59 -15.85
N LYS A 308 16.66 -2.42 -14.81
CA LYS A 308 16.12 -3.79 -14.80
C LYS A 308 14.92 -3.94 -13.88
N ALA A 309 14.28 -2.82 -13.58
CA ALA A 309 13.13 -2.84 -12.70
C ALA A 309 11.91 -3.49 -13.37
N VAL A 310 11.10 -4.15 -12.57
CA VAL A 310 9.86 -4.82 -12.97
C VAL A 310 8.70 -4.18 -12.24
N GLY A 311 7.75 -3.64 -12.99
CA GLY A 311 6.49 -3.13 -12.45
C GLY A 311 5.34 -4.08 -12.80
N VAL A 312 4.41 -4.21 -11.87
CA VAL A 312 3.18 -5.00 -12.04
C VAL A 312 1.99 -4.17 -11.57
N PHE A 313 0.93 -4.18 -12.37
CA PHE A 313 -0.38 -3.68 -11.99
C PHE A 313 -1.45 -4.71 -12.30
N GLN A 314 -2.19 -5.11 -11.28
CA GLN A 314 -3.38 -5.94 -11.41
C GLN A 314 -4.55 -5.19 -10.77
N GLY A 315 -5.58 -4.84 -11.54
CA GLY A 315 -6.72 -4.07 -11.06
C GLY A 315 -8.03 -4.74 -11.45
N ILE A 316 -8.90 -4.99 -10.49
CA ILE A 316 -10.25 -5.53 -10.72
C ILE A 316 -11.28 -4.55 -10.18
N ILE A 317 -12.22 -4.13 -11.03
CA ILE A 317 -13.44 -3.44 -10.63
C ILE A 317 -14.60 -4.43 -10.71
N ARG A 318 -15.28 -4.62 -9.58
CA ARG A 318 -16.47 -5.50 -9.47
C ARG A 318 -17.71 -4.67 -9.21
N VAL A 319 -18.71 -4.80 -10.06
CA VAL A 319 -19.99 -4.08 -9.92
C VAL A 319 -21.09 -5.08 -9.64
N ALA A 320 -21.64 -5.05 -8.43
CA ALA A 320 -22.74 -5.94 -8.02
C ALA A 320 -24.02 -5.67 -8.82
N GLN A 321 -24.90 -6.65 -8.95
CA GLN A 321 -26.14 -6.54 -9.71
C GLN A 321 -27.03 -5.36 -9.26
N LYS A 322 -27.06 -5.05 -7.97
CA LYS A 322 -27.82 -3.92 -7.41
C LYS A 322 -27.12 -2.56 -7.58
N ALA A 323 -25.83 -2.54 -7.89
CA ALA A 323 -25.03 -1.32 -8.02
C ALA A 323 -25.29 -0.61 -9.37
N GLN A 324 -26.54 -0.28 -9.64
CA GLN A 324 -26.94 0.46 -10.84
C GLN A 324 -26.44 1.92 -10.80
N LYS A 325 -26.24 2.53 -11.96
CA LYS A 325 -25.72 3.90 -12.11
C LYS A 325 -24.28 4.08 -11.62
N THR A 326 -23.52 3.00 -11.49
CA THR A 326 -22.09 3.07 -11.22
C THR A 326 -21.32 3.72 -12.38
N ASP A 327 -20.43 4.69 -12.09
CA ASP A 327 -19.42 5.20 -13.04
C ASP A 327 -18.03 4.83 -12.50
N ALA A 328 -17.33 3.91 -13.18
CA ALA A 328 -16.05 3.40 -12.75
C ALA A 328 -15.01 3.40 -13.88
N ARG A 329 -13.87 4.03 -13.67
CA ARG A 329 -12.86 4.23 -14.71
C ARG A 329 -11.47 3.93 -14.19
N MET A 330 -10.76 3.01 -14.84
CA MET A 330 -9.40 2.62 -14.49
C MET A 330 -8.45 2.87 -15.67
N ALA A 331 -7.33 3.56 -15.41
CA ALA A 331 -6.29 3.80 -16.40
C ALA A 331 -4.90 3.50 -15.82
N CYS A 332 -4.13 2.64 -16.49
CA CYS A 332 -2.76 2.34 -16.14
C CYS A 332 -1.83 2.68 -17.31
N ASN A 333 -0.97 3.68 -17.13
CA ASN A 333 -0.04 4.10 -18.16
C ASN A 333 1.40 3.97 -17.66
N SER A 334 2.27 3.42 -18.49
CA SER A 334 3.65 3.12 -18.12
C SER A 334 4.63 3.64 -19.17
N LEU A 335 5.67 4.33 -18.71
CA LEU A 335 6.82 4.71 -19.49
C LEU A 335 7.99 3.77 -19.19
N ILE A 336 8.45 3.06 -20.20
CA ILE A 336 9.65 2.23 -20.17
C ILE A 336 10.82 3.06 -20.66
N LEU A 337 11.88 3.15 -19.87
CA LEU A 337 13.02 4.01 -20.14
C LEU A 337 14.30 3.25 -20.52
N SER A 338 14.31 1.93 -20.38
CA SER A 338 15.42 1.04 -20.73
C SER A 338 14.92 -0.30 -21.28
N ASP A 339 15.76 -0.95 -22.11
CA ASP A 339 15.39 -2.19 -22.79
C ASP A 339 15.22 -3.41 -21.84
N ASP A 340 15.91 -3.37 -20.70
CA ASP A 340 15.84 -4.44 -19.68
C ASP A 340 14.69 -4.21 -18.66
N ALA A 341 13.97 -3.09 -18.73
CA ALA A 341 12.84 -2.78 -17.86
C ALA A 341 11.56 -3.47 -18.34
N GLU A 342 10.73 -3.91 -17.41
CA GLU A 342 9.50 -4.65 -17.71
C GLU A 342 8.31 -4.05 -16.95
N PHE A 343 7.13 -4.01 -17.61
CA PHE A 343 5.89 -3.66 -16.96
C PHE A 343 4.75 -4.58 -17.41
N ASN A 344 4.06 -5.20 -16.44
CA ASN A 344 2.93 -6.09 -16.65
C ASN A 344 1.64 -5.42 -16.14
N ALA A 345 0.66 -5.22 -17.01
CA ALA A 345 -0.63 -4.63 -16.68
C ALA A 345 -1.77 -5.61 -16.95
N LYS A 346 -2.61 -5.84 -15.93
CA LYS A 346 -3.81 -6.69 -16.01
C LYS A 346 -5.02 -5.95 -15.43
N PRO A 347 -5.66 -5.04 -16.17
CA PRO A 347 -6.93 -4.44 -15.76
C PRO A 347 -8.10 -5.35 -16.11
N GLU A 348 -9.05 -5.53 -15.19
CA GLU A 348 -10.21 -6.42 -15.32
C GLU A 348 -11.50 -5.72 -14.84
N LEU A 349 -12.63 -6.08 -15.48
CA LEU A 349 -13.98 -5.63 -15.11
C LEU A 349 -14.88 -6.86 -14.95
N GLU A 350 -15.54 -6.95 -13.80
CA GLU A 350 -16.58 -7.93 -13.52
C GLU A 350 -17.90 -7.19 -13.22
N ILE A 351 -18.75 -7.05 -14.24
CA ILE A 351 -19.94 -6.21 -14.18
C ILE A 351 -21.19 -7.09 -14.20
N PHE A 352 -21.99 -7.01 -13.15
CA PHE A 352 -23.25 -7.75 -13.00
C PHE A 352 -24.49 -6.85 -13.05
N ALA A 353 -24.32 -5.52 -13.25
CA ALA A 353 -25.38 -4.54 -13.41
C ALA A 353 -25.50 -4.10 -14.88
N ASP A 354 -26.69 -3.64 -15.29
CA ASP A 354 -26.99 -3.30 -16.68
C ASP A 354 -26.78 -1.83 -17.00
N ASP A 355 -27.15 -0.93 -16.05
CA ASP A 355 -27.15 0.52 -16.27
C ASP A 355 -25.94 1.16 -15.57
N VAL A 356 -24.78 1.02 -16.19
CA VAL A 356 -23.48 1.49 -15.67
C VAL A 356 -22.62 2.11 -16.76
N VAL A 357 -21.64 2.94 -16.34
CA VAL A 357 -20.59 3.50 -17.20
C VAL A 357 -19.26 3.04 -16.68
N CYS A 358 -18.73 1.94 -17.22
CA CYS A 358 -17.46 1.37 -16.75
C CYS A 358 -16.46 1.24 -17.90
N GLY A 359 -15.20 1.52 -17.61
CA GLY A 359 -14.14 1.38 -18.59
C GLY A 359 -12.76 1.18 -17.95
N HIS A 360 -11.90 0.47 -18.66
CA HIS A 360 -10.50 0.38 -18.30
C HIS A 360 -9.59 0.56 -19.51
N GLY A 361 -8.34 0.96 -19.26
CA GLY A 361 -7.31 1.04 -20.26
C GLY A 361 -5.91 0.85 -19.68
N ALA A 362 -5.01 0.25 -20.44
CA ALA A 362 -3.61 0.17 -20.08
C ALA A 362 -2.73 0.45 -21.29
N THR A 363 -1.64 1.18 -21.07
CA THR A 363 -0.62 1.44 -22.08
C THR A 363 0.77 1.24 -21.50
N VAL A 364 1.65 0.63 -22.29
CA VAL A 364 3.08 0.52 -22.00
C VAL A 364 3.81 1.08 -23.22
N ALA A 365 4.54 2.15 -23.06
CA ALA A 365 5.18 2.87 -24.14
C ALA A 365 6.54 3.44 -23.75
N ASN A 366 7.34 3.77 -24.75
CA ASN A 366 8.55 4.59 -24.59
C ASN A 366 8.18 6.08 -24.62
N ILE A 367 9.14 6.94 -24.27
CA ILE A 367 8.99 8.39 -24.44
C ILE A 367 8.74 8.70 -25.93
N ASN A 368 7.77 9.56 -26.20
CA ASN A 368 7.46 9.98 -27.57
C ASN A 368 8.66 10.72 -28.17
N CYS A 369 9.22 10.14 -29.25
CA CYS A 369 10.41 10.68 -29.92
C CYS A 369 10.15 12.06 -30.57
N ASP A 370 8.93 12.33 -31.03
CA ASP A 370 8.61 13.64 -31.67
C ASP A 370 8.56 14.74 -30.58
N HIS A 371 8.00 14.48 -29.41
CA HIS A 371 8.05 15.44 -28.31
C HIS A 371 9.48 15.68 -27.82
N LEU A 372 10.28 14.64 -27.73
CA LEU A 372 11.70 14.75 -27.35
C LEU A 372 12.48 15.57 -28.39
N PHE A 373 12.29 15.26 -29.67
CA PHE A 373 12.91 16.01 -30.79
C PHE A 373 12.48 17.49 -30.78
N TYR A 374 11.20 17.77 -30.57
CA TYR A 374 10.68 19.13 -30.48
C TYR A 374 11.39 19.97 -29.40
N LEU A 375 11.53 19.41 -28.19
CA LEU A 375 12.21 20.08 -27.07
C LEU A 375 13.71 20.32 -27.41
N MET A 376 14.37 19.30 -27.96
CA MET A 376 15.76 19.40 -28.37
C MET A 376 15.97 20.44 -29.50
N ALA A 377 15.07 20.54 -30.47
CA ALA A 377 15.09 21.54 -31.53
C ALA A 377 14.92 22.98 -30.99
N ARG A 378 14.37 23.13 -29.77
CA ARG A 378 14.31 24.41 -29.04
C ARG A 378 15.54 24.69 -28.18
N GLY A 379 16.60 23.88 -28.29
CA GLY A 379 17.85 24.06 -27.57
C GLY A 379 17.89 23.45 -26.17
N ILE A 380 16.89 22.62 -25.79
CA ILE A 380 16.89 21.92 -24.51
C ILE A 380 17.77 20.67 -24.61
N PRO A 381 18.80 20.49 -23.76
CA PRO A 381 19.63 19.29 -23.77
C PRO A 381 18.81 18.00 -23.60
N PHE A 382 19.24 16.90 -24.23
CA PHE A 382 18.56 15.62 -24.26
C PHE A 382 18.11 15.14 -22.84
N LYS A 383 19.02 15.14 -21.87
CA LYS A 383 18.69 14.73 -20.49
C LYS A 383 17.60 15.60 -19.86
N THR A 384 17.69 16.92 -20.04
CA THR A 384 16.71 17.87 -19.52
C THR A 384 15.34 17.69 -20.21
N ALA A 385 15.34 17.52 -21.54
CA ALA A 385 14.12 17.29 -22.30
C ALA A 385 13.41 16.00 -21.87
N ARG A 386 14.19 14.93 -21.68
CA ARG A 386 13.69 13.64 -21.17
C ARG A 386 13.08 13.78 -19.77
N ALA A 387 13.78 14.42 -18.84
CA ALA A 387 13.30 14.66 -17.48
C ALA A 387 12.03 15.52 -17.45
N LEU A 388 11.92 16.54 -18.31
CA LEU A 388 10.71 17.37 -18.42
C LEU A 388 9.49 16.57 -18.90
N LEU A 389 9.66 15.69 -19.89
CA LEU A 389 8.56 14.85 -20.39
C LEU A 389 8.08 13.86 -19.31
N ILE A 390 9.02 13.24 -18.58
CA ILE A 390 8.68 12.33 -17.48
C ILE A 390 8.02 13.09 -16.33
N LYS A 391 8.56 14.27 -15.97
CA LYS A 391 7.95 15.12 -14.94
C LYS A 391 6.51 15.46 -15.31
N GLY A 392 6.25 15.93 -16.54
CA GLY A 392 4.89 16.22 -17.00
C GLY A 392 3.95 15.03 -16.95
N PHE A 393 4.46 13.82 -17.25
CA PHE A 393 3.67 12.58 -17.18
C PHE A 393 3.20 12.22 -15.77
N VAL A 394 3.98 12.52 -14.73
CA VAL A 394 3.63 12.19 -13.33
C VAL A 394 3.00 13.37 -12.58
N SER A 395 3.33 14.62 -12.91
CA SER A 395 2.86 15.83 -12.21
C SER A 395 1.34 15.99 -12.29
N GLU A 396 0.70 15.54 -13.38
CA GLU A 396 -0.76 15.55 -13.51
C GLU A 396 -1.47 14.94 -12.30
N LEU A 397 -0.91 13.86 -11.70
CA LEU A 397 -1.51 13.23 -10.53
C LEU A 397 -1.18 13.95 -9.22
N ILE A 398 -0.07 14.69 -9.18
CA ILE A 398 0.31 15.48 -8.00
C ILE A 398 -0.56 16.75 -7.94
N ASP A 399 -0.84 17.35 -9.09
CA ASP A 399 -1.65 18.56 -9.21
C ASP A 399 -3.11 18.36 -8.75
N ASP A 400 -3.62 17.11 -8.79
CA ASP A 400 -4.95 16.74 -8.27
C ASP A 400 -5.07 16.87 -6.73
N ILE A 401 -3.95 16.91 -6.00
CA ILE A 401 -3.92 17.01 -4.53
C ILE A 401 -4.24 18.45 -4.12
N LYS A 402 -5.25 18.65 -3.27
CA LYS A 402 -5.70 19.98 -2.86
C LYS A 402 -4.73 20.71 -1.92
N GLN A 403 -3.87 19.97 -1.23
CA GLN A 403 -2.94 20.50 -0.22
C GLN A 403 -1.60 20.90 -0.89
N GLU A 404 -1.35 22.19 -1.09
CA GLU A 404 -0.13 22.71 -1.74
C GLU A 404 1.17 22.29 -1.05
N ASN A 405 1.19 22.21 0.28
CA ASN A 405 2.34 21.73 1.03
C ASN A 405 2.68 20.27 0.73
N ILE A 406 1.67 19.42 0.52
CA ILE A 406 1.84 18.02 0.12
C ILE A 406 2.32 17.93 -1.33
N GLN A 407 1.71 18.68 -2.25
CA GLN A 407 2.18 18.76 -3.65
C GLN A 407 3.68 19.07 -3.70
N THR A 408 4.12 20.11 -2.98
CA THR A 408 5.53 20.50 -2.93
C THR A 408 6.46 19.38 -2.45
N ILE A 409 6.04 18.61 -1.44
CA ILE A 409 6.82 17.45 -0.96
C ILE A 409 6.92 16.38 -2.03
N LEU A 410 5.82 16.03 -2.69
CA LEU A 410 5.79 15.00 -3.73
C LEU A 410 6.56 15.41 -4.98
N GLU A 411 6.49 16.68 -5.38
CA GLU A 411 7.32 17.23 -6.46
C GLU A 411 8.80 17.14 -6.13
N ASN A 412 9.20 17.46 -4.89
CA ASN A 412 10.59 17.36 -4.45
C ASN A 412 11.07 15.90 -4.45
N ILE A 413 10.25 14.96 -3.99
CA ILE A 413 10.57 13.53 -3.99
C ILE A 413 10.74 13.03 -5.43
N THR A 414 9.80 13.35 -6.31
CA THR A 414 9.82 13.00 -7.73
C THR A 414 11.02 13.62 -8.43
N GLY A 415 11.31 14.92 -8.19
CA GLY A 415 12.45 15.63 -8.73
C GLY A 415 13.79 14.98 -8.38
N LYS A 416 14.00 14.64 -7.11
CA LYS A 416 15.21 13.94 -6.67
C LYS A 416 15.37 12.56 -7.33
N TRP A 417 14.28 11.84 -7.53
CA TRP A 417 14.35 10.57 -8.24
C TRP A 417 14.74 10.75 -9.71
N LEU A 418 14.16 11.75 -10.38
CA LEU A 418 14.48 12.08 -11.79
C LEU A 418 15.96 12.51 -11.96
N GLU A 419 16.48 13.35 -11.06
CA GLU A 419 17.89 13.76 -11.09
C GLU A 419 18.87 12.58 -11.01
N LYS A 420 18.49 11.54 -10.24
CA LYS A 420 19.34 10.35 -10.03
C LYS A 420 19.23 9.33 -11.17
N ASN A 421 18.08 9.19 -11.81
CA ASN A 421 17.76 8.02 -12.66
C ASN A 421 17.50 8.39 -14.14
N VAL A 422 17.50 9.67 -14.51
CA VAL A 422 17.25 10.15 -15.87
C VAL A 422 18.39 11.05 -16.36
#